data_1bf41b68d1481f0ca6eaf22c22f02346
#
_entry.id   1bf41b68d1481f0ca6eaf22c22f02346
#
_cell.length_a   1.000
_cell.length_b   1.000
_cell.length_c   1.000
_cell.angle_alpha   90.00
_cell.angle_beta   90.00
_cell.angle_gamma   90.00
#
_symmetry.space_group_name_H-M   'P 1'
#
loop_
_entity.id
_entity.type
_entity.pdbx_description
1 polymer ?
#
loop_
_entity_poly.entity_id
_entity_poly.type
_entity_poly.pdbx_seq_one_letter_code
_entity_poly.pdbx_strand_id
1 'polypeptide(L)'
;EVANRMSNISGSLNMEDLSSCDLIIEAVFEDLELKKSIFARLDKIAKPGTILATNTSGLNIDEIAHQTSRPADVIGLHFFSPANVMKLLEIVRADDTSDEVVATSMDLAKRIGKIAALVGVCPGFVGNRILAYRQIQAAKLVDQGVMPWDVDAAFNEFGFKMGPFQMSDLAGLDIGWKKGAKTNSPIRDALCEMDRRGQKTGAGYYDYDENFQRQPSEVTTX
;
A
#
# COMPACT_ATOMS: atom_id res chain seq x y z
N GLU A 1 22.67 1.56 -20.54
CA GLU A 1 21.38 2.11 -20.12
C GLU A 1 21.29 2.17 -18.59
N VAL A 2 21.55 1.05 -17.86
CA VAL A 2 21.48 1.01 -16.39
C VAL A 2 22.38 2.08 -15.76
N ALA A 3 23.66 2.14 -16.18
CA ALA A 3 24.62 3.11 -15.63
C ALA A 3 24.13 4.55 -15.78
N ASN A 4 23.55 4.88 -16.94
CA ASN A 4 23.03 6.23 -17.20
C ASN A 4 21.81 6.55 -16.31
N ARG A 5 20.99 5.56 -16.00
CA ARG A 5 19.85 5.75 -15.09
C ARG A 5 20.33 5.91 -13.66
N MET A 6 21.31 5.09 -13.25
CA MET A 6 21.85 5.13 -11.89
C MET A 6 22.59 6.44 -11.60
N SER A 7 23.19 7.07 -12.62
CA SER A 7 23.86 8.36 -12.42
C SER A 7 22.92 9.51 -12.04
N ASN A 8 21.61 9.32 -12.21
CA ASN A 8 20.61 10.30 -11.83
C ASN A 8 20.11 10.10 -10.39
N ILE A 9 20.64 9.09 -9.68
CA ILE A 9 20.21 8.76 -8.33
C ILE A 9 21.38 8.94 -7.38
N SER A 10 21.20 9.75 -6.35
CA SER A 10 22.19 9.91 -5.28
C SER A 10 21.50 9.63 -3.94
N GLY A 11 22.26 9.03 -3.02
CA GLY A 11 21.78 8.78 -1.67
C GLY A 11 22.39 9.75 -0.67
N SER A 12 21.62 10.07 0.38
CA SER A 12 22.10 10.90 1.49
C SER A 12 21.49 10.45 2.79
N LEU A 13 22.22 10.61 3.89
CA LEU A 13 21.71 10.45 5.25
C LEU A 13 21.32 11.78 5.88
N ASN A 14 21.51 12.87 5.15
CA ASN A 14 21.26 14.22 5.64
C ASN A 14 19.98 14.77 5.00
N MET A 15 18.97 15.02 5.82
CA MET A 15 17.67 15.51 5.33
C MET A 15 17.78 16.90 4.69
N GLU A 16 18.74 17.71 5.13
CA GLU A 16 18.98 19.07 4.60
C GLU A 16 19.35 19.06 3.09
N ASP A 17 19.85 17.94 2.57
CA ASP A 17 20.14 17.81 1.15
C ASP A 17 18.87 17.84 0.28
N LEU A 18 17.68 17.69 0.91
CA LEU A 18 16.40 17.81 0.22
C LEU A 18 15.95 19.25 0.01
N SER A 19 16.68 20.24 0.55
CA SER A 19 16.27 21.65 0.55
C SER A 19 16.03 22.24 -0.83
N SER A 20 16.69 21.71 -1.87
CA SER A 20 16.55 22.23 -3.25
C SER A 20 15.51 21.46 -4.08
N CYS A 21 14.90 20.41 -3.52
CA CYS A 21 13.97 19.56 -4.25
C CYS A 21 12.65 20.28 -4.56
N ASP A 22 12.06 19.98 -5.71
CA ASP A 22 10.74 20.51 -6.09
C ASP A 22 9.61 19.64 -5.55
N LEU A 23 9.92 18.35 -5.29
CA LEU A 23 8.98 17.38 -4.73
C LEU A 23 9.74 16.47 -3.77
N ILE A 24 9.18 16.26 -2.59
CA ILE A 24 9.71 15.33 -1.59
C ILE A 24 8.61 14.30 -1.31
N ILE A 25 8.92 13.01 -1.46
CA ILE A 25 7.96 11.92 -1.19
C ILE A 25 8.44 11.14 0.03
N GLU A 26 7.71 11.25 1.13
CA GLU A 26 7.98 10.52 2.35
C GLU A 26 7.40 9.10 2.23
N ALA A 27 8.21 8.09 2.55
CA ALA A 27 7.81 6.68 2.47
C ALA A 27 8.41 5.87 3.63
N VAL A 28 8.38 6.43 4.83
CA VAL A 28 8.87 5.76 6.04
C VAL A 28 7.80 4.81 6.62
N PHE A 29 8.07 4.22 7.78
CA PHE A 29 7.13 3.31 8.44
C PHE A 29 5.74 3.96 8.61
N GLU A 30 4.69 3.11 8.55
CA GLU A 30 3.29 3.54 8.59
C GLU A 30 2.88 3.87 10.03
N ASP A 31 3.40 4.99 10.53
CA ASP A 31 3.18 5.51 11.89
C ASP A 31 2.88 7.00 11.77
N LEU A 32 1.71 7.39 12.25
CA LEU A 32 1.20 8.77 12.10
C LEU A 32 2.12 9.79 12.78
N GLU A 33 2.55 9.52 14.01
CA GLU A 33 3.37 10.48 14.77
C GLU A 33 4.76 10.62 14.15
N LEU A 34 5.33 9.53 13.65
CA LEU A 34 6.59 9.59 12.92
C LEU A 34 6.45 10.46 11.66
N LYS A 35 5.40 10.25 10.86
CA LYS A 35 5.18 11.04 9.63
C LYS A 35 4.95 12.52 9.96
N LYS A 36 4.19 12.81 11.01
CA LYS A 36 3.95 14.19 11.49
C LYS A 36 5.28 14.86 11.86
N SER A 37 6.16 14.18 12.59
CA SER A 37 7.46 14.72 12.99
C SER A 37 8.36 15.01 11.77
N ILE A 38 8.31 14.10 10.77
CA ILE A 38 9.08 14.28 9.53
C ILE A 38 8.55 15.49 8.75
N PHE A 39 7.23 15.63 8.61
CA PHE A 39 6.64 16.76 7.88
C PHE A 39 6.94 18.10 8.57
N ALA A 40 6.89 18.14 9.90
CA ALA A 40 7.28 19.35 10.66
C ALA A 40 8.76 19.72 10.41
N ARG A 41 9.62 18.73 10.19
CA ARG A 41 11.03 18.96 9.85
C ARG A 41 11.19 19.38 8.39
N LEU A 42 10.51 18.69 7.47
CA LEU A 42 10.56 19.02 6.04
C LEU A 42 10.07 20.45 5.77
N ASP A 43 9.05 20.89 6.52
CA ASP A 43 8.51 22.25 6.41
C ASP A 43 9.59 23.32 6.61
N LYS A 44 10.55 23.07 7.51
CA LYS A 44 11.65 24.00 7.82
C LYS A 44 12.79 23.92 6.79
N ILE A 45 12.95 22.78 6.14
CA ILE A 45 14.08 22.51 5.24
C ILE A 45 13.73 22.87 3.79
N ALA A 46 12.54 22.49 3.35
CA ALA A 46 12.15 22.60 1.95
C ALA A 46 11.98 24.05 1.52
N LYS A 47 12.45 24.36 0.32
CA LYS A 47 12.29 25.69 -0.27
C LYS A 47 10.80 26.02 -0.50
N PRO A 48 10.43 27.29 -0.62
CA PRO A 48 9.07 27.67 -0.98
C PRO A 48 8.63 27.00 -2.30
N GLY A 49 7.40 26.50 -2.35
CA GLY A 49 6.83 25.87 -3.53
C GLY A 49 7.17 24.39 -3.69
N THR A 50 7.95 23.79 -2.76
CA THR A 50 8.18 22.34 -2.77
C THR A 50 6.90 21.63 -2.38
N ILE A 51 6.49 20.65 -3.20
CA ILE A 51 5.37 19.75 -2.87
C ILE A 51 5.87 18.72 -1.86
N LEU A 52 5.17 18.59 -0.74
CA LEU A 52 5.47 17.61 0.31
C LEU A 52 4.43 16.48 0.21
N ALA A 53 4.87 15.31 -0.25
CA ALA A 53 3.97 14.18 -0.48
C ALA A 53 4.23 13.06 0.53
N THR A 54 3.18 12.37 0.96
CA THR A 54 3.29 11.16 1.77
C THR A 54 2.80 9.95 0.98
N ASN A 55 3.52 8.84 1.08
CA ASN A 55 3.15 7.58 0.43
C ASN A 55 2.34 6.68 1.38
N THR A 56 1.74 7.25 2.41
CA THR A 56 0.89 6.47 3.34
C THR A 56 -0.17 5.69 2.56
N SER A 57 -0.52 4.52 3.07
CA SER A 57 -1.54 3.65 2.46
C SER A 57 -2.95 3.90 3.03
N GLY A 58 -3.09 4.79 4.04
CA GLY A 58 -4.42 5.03 4.62
C GLY A 58 -4.46 5.90 5.86
N LEU A 59 -3.34 6.48 6.27
CA LEU A 59 -3.34 7.42 7.40
C LEU A 59 -4.00 8.74 7.01
N ASN A 60 -4.43 9.51 7.99
CA ASN A 60 -5.08 10.79 7.77
C ASN A 60 -4.06 11.84 7.34
N ILE A 61 -4.11 12.24 6.07
CA ILE A 61 -3.16 13.18 5.47
C ILE A 61 -3.40 14.60 5.99
N ASP A 62 -4.64 14.94 6.39
CA ASP A 62 -4.93 16.25 6.98
C ASP A 62 -4.14 16.46 8.27
N GLU A 63 -4.06 15.40 9.11
CA GLU A 63 -3.28 15.48 10.35
C GLU A 63 -1.78 15.67 10.08
N ILE A 64 -1.27 15.08 8.99
CA ILE A 64 0.13 15.25 8.57
C ILE A 64 0.33 16.66 8.02
N ALA A 65 -0.57 17.15 7.16
CA ALA A 65 -0.50 18.46 6.53
C ALA A 65 -0.50 19.59 7.57
N HIS A 66 -1.33 19.47 8.61
CA HIS A 66 -1.45 20.46 9.65
C HIS A 66 -0.22 20.58 10.58
N GLN A 67 0.78 19.70 10.40
CA GLN A 67 2.08 19.85 11.08
C GLN A 67 3.00 20.82 10.35
N THR A 68 2.61 21.27 9.15
CA THR A 68 3.41 22.21 8.34
C THR A 68 2.76 23.60 8.33
N SER A 69 3.56 24.61 8.01
CA SER A 69 3.06 25.98 7.79
C SER A 69 2.45 26.15 6.39
N ARG A 70 2.51 25.08 5.57
CA ARG A 70 2.10 25.09 4.16
C ARG A 70 1.19 23.87 3.83
N PRO A 71 0.05 23.70 4.51
CA PRO A 71 -0.81 22.55 4.23
C PRO A 71 -1.31 22.50 2.77
N ALA A 72 -1.37 23.66 2.10
CA ALA A 72 -1.75 23.72 0.67
C ALA A 72 -0.73 23.02 -0.26
N ASP A 73 0.51 22.84 0.20
CA ASP A 73 1.58 22.19 -0.56
C ASP A 73 1.69 20.69 -0.22
N VAL A 74 0.81 20.14 0.63
CA VAL A 74 0.85 18.73 1.09
C VAL A 74 -0.17 17.90 0.33
N ILE A 75 0.22 16.67 -0.05
CA ILE A 75 -0.64 15.76 -0.82
C ILE A 75 -0.25 14.30 -0.50
N GLY A 76 -1.17 13.37 -0.73
CA GLY A 76 -0.84 11.95 -0.72
C GLY A 76 -0.50 11.47 -2.12
N LEU A 77 0.59 10.71 -2.25
CA LEU A 77 0.97 10.01 -3.48
C LEU A 77 1.13 8.54 -3.13
N HIS A 78 0.02 7.79 -3.13
CA HIS A 78 0.01 6.39 -2.71
C HIS A 78 0.33 5.47 -3.87
N PHE A 79 1.55 4.98 -3.89
CA PHE A 79 2.04 3.99 -4.86
C PHE A 79 1.76 2.59 -4.33
N PHE A 80 1.25 1.71 -5.20
CA PHE A 80 1.05 0.31 -4.85
C PHE A 80 2.34 -0.49 -5.08
N SER A 81 2.63 -1.39 -4.15
CA SER A 81 3.85 -2.21 -4.19
C SER A 81 3.68 -3.43 -5.10
N PRO A 82 4.67 -3.78 -5.93
CA PRO A 82 5.92 -3.05 -6.18
C PRO A 82 5.69 -1.84 -7.09
N ALA A 83 6.20 -0.69 -6.68
CA ALA A 83 5.90 0.59 -7.34
C ALA A 83 6.34 0.65 -8.81
N ASN A 84 7.37 -0.11 -9.17
CA ASN A 84 7.85 -0.15 -10.56
C ASN A 84 6.95 -0.98 -11.49
N VAL A 85 6.08 -1.83 -10.93
CA VAL A 85 5.20 -2.73 -11.67
C VAL A 85 3.75 -2.25 -11.66
N MET A 86 3.26 -1.88 -10.47
CA MET A 86 1.86 -1.51 -10.27
C MET A 86 1.55 -0.17 -10.93
N LYS A 87 0.50 -0.15 -11.75
CA LYS A 87 0.17 1.04 -12.56
C LYS A 87 -0.59 2.11 -11.80
N LEU A 88 -1.42 1.71 -10.84
CA LEU A 88 -2.28 2.67 -10.11
C LEU A 88 -1.44 3.57 -9.20
N LEU A 89 -1.75 4.86 -9.23
CA LEU A 89 -1.26 5.86 -8.28
C LEU A 89 -2.48 6.63 -7.76
N GLU A 90 -2.80 6.48 -6.49
CA GLU A 90 -3.82 7.31 -5.86
C GLU A 90 -3.20 8.65 -5.47
N ILE A 91 -3.77 9.71 -6.01
CA ILE A 91 -3.42 11.08 -5.67
C ILE A 91 -4.46 11.52 -4.65
N VAL A 92 -4.04 11.59 -3.39
CA VAL A 92 -4.96 11.78 -2.27
C VAL A 92 -4.96 13.25 -1.86
N ARG A 93 -6.06 13.92 -2.19
CA ARG A 93 -6.24 15.34 -1.88
C ARG A 93 -6.68 15.48 -0.42
N ALA A 94 -5.87 16.19 0.38
CA ALA A 94 -6.25 16.62 1.72
C ALA A 94 -7.14 17.88 1.62
N ASP A 95 -7.76 18.26 2.72
CA ASP A 95 -8.73 19.36 2.72
C ASP A 95 -8.14 20.69 2.23
N ASP A 96 -6.88 20.97 2.59
CA ASP A 96 -6.22 22.22 2.24
C ASP A 96 -5.35 22.13 0.97
N THR A 97 -5.18 20.94 0.38
CA THR A 97 -4.33 20.75 -0.81
C THR A 97 -4.79 21.66 -1.96
N SER A 98 -3.88 22.47 -2.48
CA SER A 98 -4.20 23.41 -3.56
C SER A 98 -4.47 22.69 -4.89
N ASP A 99 -5.26 23.35 -5.75
CA ASP A 99 -5.54 22.81 -7.09
C ASP A 99 -4.26 22.72 -7.94
N GLU A 100 -3.29 23.61 -7.72
CA GLU A 100 -2.00 23.58 -8.42
C GLU A 100 -1.21 22.31 -8.06
N VAL A 101 -1.18 21.95 -6.77
CA VAL A 101 -0.49 20.74 -6.31
C VAL A 101 -1.18 19.47 -6.86
N VAL A 102 -2.51 19.48 -6.89
CA VAL A 102 -3.28 18.37 -7.49
C VAL A 102 -2.95 18.25 -8.99
N ALA A 103 -3.02 19.35 -9.73
CA ALA A 103 -2.75 19.34 -11.17
C ALA A 103 -1.32 18.88 -11.48
N THR A 104 -0.34 19.37 -10.71
CA THR A 104 1.07 18.98 -10.85
C THR A 104 1.25 17.48 -10.59
N SER A 105 0.58 16.96 -9.56
CA SER A 105 0.65 15.54 -9.21
C SER A 105 0.01 14.65 -10.28
N MET A 106 -1.10 15.10 -10.87
CA MET A 106 -1.75 14.39 -11.99
C MET A 106 -0.84 14.34 -13.21
N ASP A 107 -0.18 15.47 -13.54
CA ASP A 107 0.77 15.52 -14.66
C ASP A 107 1.98 14.63 -14.39
N LEU A 108 2.52 14.67 -13.18
CA LEU A 108 3.63 13.79 -12.75
C LEU A 108 3.25 12.32 -12.97
N ALA A 109 2.08 11.91 -12.50
CA ALA A 109 1.62 10.52 -12.64
C ALA A 109 1.63 10.09 -14.11
N LYS A 110 1.10 10.94 -15.00
CA LYS A 110 1.07 10.69 -16.44
C LYS A 110 2.50 10.54 -16.99
N ARG A 111 3.40 11.45 -16.61
CA ARG A 111 4.79 11.46 -17.09
C ARG A 111 5.57 10.22 -16.67
N ILE A 112 5.30 9.67 -15.47
CA ILE A 112 5.96 8.45 -14.99
C ILE A 112 5.20 7.17 -15.37
N GLY A 113 4.19 7.27 -16.25
CA GLY A 113 3.47 6.12 -16.80
C GLY A 113 2.48 5.47 -15.84
N LYS A 114 1.98 6.23 -14.86
CA LYS A 114 0.96 5.74 -13.92
C LYS A 114 -0.44 6.07 -14.41
N ILE A 115 -1.40 5.31 -13.90
CA ILE A 115 -2.83 5.59 -14.05
C ILE A 115 -3.25 6.29 -12.76
N ALA A 116 -3.46 7.59 -12.84
CA ALA A 116 -3.79 8.40 -11.67
C ALA A 116 -5.27 8.31 -11.32
N ALA A 117 -5.57 8.21 -10.03
CA ALA A 117 -6.92 8.35 -9.50
C ALA A 117 -6.88 9.45 -8.44
N LEU A 118 -7.62 10.54 -8.66
CA LEU A 118 -7.76 11.60 -7.65
C LEU A 118 -8.81 11.15 -6.64
N VAL A 119 -8.40 11.08 -5.37
CA VAL A 119 -9.23 10.56 -4.28
C VAL A 119 -9.15 11.47 -3.06
N GLY A 120 -10.10 11.34 -2.15
CA GLY A 120 -10.10 12.08 -0.88
C GLY A 120 -9.52 11.25 0.26
N VAL A 121 -9.30 11.90 1.39
CA VAL A 121 -8.79 11.27 2.61
C VAL A 121 -9.90 10.41 3.23
N CYS A 122 -9.62 9.13 3.39
CA CYS A 122 -10.46 8.20 4.15
C CYS A 122 -9.63 6.93 4.44
N PRO A 123 -10.00 6.13 5.45
CA PRO A 123 -9.23 4.91 5.76
C PRO A 123 -9.10 3.98 4.56
N GLY A 124 -7.86 3.71 4.15
CA GLY A 124 -7.56 2.83 3.00
C GLY A 124 -7.81 3.46 1.64
N PHE A 125 -8.13 4.76 1.62
CA PHE A 125 -8.45 5.52 0.41
C PHE A 125 -9.52 4.80 -0.43
N VAL A 126 -9.34 4.65 -1.74
CA VAL A 126 -10.31 3.95 -2.59
C VAL A 126 -9.88 2.50 -2.84
N GLY A 127 -8.64 2.29 -3.25
CA GLY A 127 -8.16 0.95 -3.63
C GLY A 127 -8.20 -0.03 -2.47
N ASN A 128 -7.56 0.32 -1.36
CA ASN A 128 -7.53 -0.57 -0.19
C ASN A 128 -8.90 -0.71 0.49
N ARG A 129 -9.73 0.32 0.42
CA ARG A 129 -11.10 0.27 0.96
C ARG A 129 -11.96 -0.74 0.20
N ILE A 130 -11.91 -0.72 -1.14
CA ILE A 130 -12.61 -1.71 -1.98
C ILE A 130 -12.02 -3.11 -1.73
N LEU A 131 -10.69 -3.20 -1.68
CA LEU A 131 -10.01 -4.47 -1.44
C LEU A 131 -10.42 -5.08 -0.10
N ALA A 132 -10.44 -4.28 0.97
CA ALA A 132 -10.82 -4.77 2.30
C ALA A 132 -12.23 -5.36 2.30
N TYR A 133 -13.18 -4.68 1.65
CA TYR A 133 -14.55 -5.17 1.56
C TYR A 133 -14.62 -6.50 0.80
N ARG A 134 -13.90 -6.60 -0.32
CA ARG A 134 -13.79 -7.84 -1.10
C ARG A 134 -13.25 -8.99 -0.24
N GLN A 135 -12.18 -8.73 0.53
CA GLN A 135 -11.55 -9.75 1.39
C GLN A 135 -12.52 -10.24 2.47
N ILE A 136 -13.28 -9.30 3.08
CA ILE A 136 -14.28 -9.65 4.10
C ILE A 136 -15.35 -10.57 3.50
N GLN A 137 -15.86 -10.27 2.31
CA GLN A 137 -16.89 -11.10 1.68
C GLN A 137 -16.33 -12.47 1.28
N ALA A 138 -15.09 -12.51 0.76
CA ALA A 138 -14.44 -13.78 0.42
C ALA A 138 -14.24 -14.66 1.66
N ALA A 139 -13.79 -14.06 2.79
CA ALA A 139 -13.60 -14.79 4.04
C ALA A 139 -14.92 -15.41 4.52
N LYS A 140 -16.03 -14.69 4.40
CA LYS A 140 -17.35 -15.22 4.79
C LYS A 140 -17.75 -16.46 3.99
N LEU A 141 -17.36 -16.54 2.70
CA LEU A 141 -17.64 -17.71 1.90
C LEU A 141 -16.86 -18.92 2.42
N VAL A 142 -15.60 -18.71 2.80
CA VAL A 142 -14.78 -19.79 3.37
C VAL A 142 -15.32 -20.22 4.74
N ASP A 143 -15.76 -19.27 5.57
CA ASP A 143 -16.42 -19.58 6.85
C ASP A 143 -17.70 -20.42 6.66
N GLN A 144 -18.29 -20.38 5.46
CA GLN A 144 -19.48 -21.18 5.11
C GLN A 144 -19.11 -22.51 4.45
N GLY A 145 -17.83 -22.82 4.34
CA GLY A 145 -17.34 -24.07 3.82
C GLY A 145 -16.94 -24.08 2.34
N VAL A 146 -16.91 -22.91 1.68
CA VAL A 146 -16.41 -22.83 0.30
C VAL A 146 -14.87 -22.83 0.36
N MET A 147 -14.26 -23.62 -0.50
CA MET A 147 -12.79 -23.71 -0.49
C MET A 147 -12.15 -22.40 -1.02
N PRO A 148 -11.03 -21.96 -0.45
CA PRO A 148 -10.33 -20.75 -0.94
C PRO A 148 -10.02 -20.79 -2.43
N TRP A 149 -9.62 -21.93 -2.96
CA TRP A 149 -9.30 -22.07 -4.39
C TRP A 149 -10.53 -21.97 -5.28
N ASP A 150 -11.71 -22.36 -4.81
CA ASP A 150 -12.95 -22.21 -5.59
C ASP A 150 -13.34 -20.72 -5.67
N VAL A 151 -13.18 -19.98 -4.56
CA VAL A 151 -13.40 -18.53 -4.56
C VAL A 151 -12.41 -17.87 -5.53
N ASP A 152 -11.12 -18.19 -5.40
CA ASP A 152 -10.07 -17.62 -6.26
C ASP A 152 -10.32 -17.96 -7.74
N ALA A 153 -10.76 -19.18 -8.05
CA ALA A 153 -11.07 -19.60 -9.42
C ALA A 153 -12.18 -18.74 -10.02
N ALA A 154 -13.23 -18.45 -9.24
CA ALA A 154 -14.33 -17.59 -9.70
C ALA A 154 -13.82 -16.18 -10.01
N PHE A 155 -12.93 -15.63 -9.16
CA PHE A 155 -12.32 -14.32 -9.43
C PHE A 155 -11.44 -14.33 -10.68
N ASN A 156 -10.62 -15.39 -10.84
CA ASN A 156 -9.74 -15.52 -12.01
C ASN A 156 -10.59 -15.65 -13.30
N GLU A 157 -11.66 -16.42 -13.25
CA GLU A 157 -12.59 -16.61 -14.39
C GLU A 157 -13.26 -15.27 -14.76
N PHE A 158 -13.62 -14.47 -13.75
CA PHE A 158 -14.21 -13.14 -13.98
C PHE A 158 -13.20 -12.17 -14.62
N GLY A 159 -11.89 -12.44 -14.49
CA GLY A 159 -10.85 -11.62 -15.14
C GLY A 159 -9.82 -11.01 -14.20
N PHE A 160 -9.90 -11.26 -12.89
CA PHE A 160 -8.85 -10.83 -11.99
C PHE A 160 -7.61 -11.71 -12.14
N LYS A 161 -6.43 -11.12 -12.15
CA LYS A 161 -5.17 -11.88 -12.22
C LYS A 161 -4.95 -12.74 -10.99
N MET A 162 -5.47 -12.29 -9.85
CA MET A 162 -5.35 -13.00 -8.57
C MET A 162 -6.67 -12.89 -7.82
N GLY A 163 -7.10 -14.03 -7.28
CA GLY A 163 -8.22 -14.05 -6.35
C GLY A 163 -7.79 -13.58 -4.95
N PRO A 164 -8.76 -13.42 -4.05
CA PRO A 164 -8.49 -12.86 -2.71
C PRO A 164 -7.49 -13.67 -1.88
N PHE A 165 -7.53 -14.99 -1.93
CA PHE A 165 -6.64 -15.83 -1.11
C PHE A 165 -5.25 -15.97 -1.72
N GLN A 166 -5.15 -16.01 -3.06
CA GLN A 166 -3.88 -15.90 -3.77
C GLN A 166 -3.17 -14.61 -3.39
N MET A 167 -3.91 -13.50 -3.37
CA MET A 167 -3.36 -12.18 -3.01
C MET A 167 -2.94 -12.14 -1.52
N SER A 168 -3.74 -12.71 -0.63
CA SER A 168 -3.44 -12.76 0.80
C SER A 168 -2.16 -13.54 1.07
N ASP A 169 -2.00 -14.69 0.44
CA ASP A 169 -0.79 -15.51 0.59
C ASP A 169 0.46 -14.81 0.03
N LEU A 170 0.30 -14.09 -1.10
CA LEU A 170 1.43 -13.34 -1.68
C LEU A 170 1.86 -12.19 -0.77
N ALA A 171 0.90 -11.46 -0.22
CA ALA A 171 1.18 -10.33 0.67
C ALA A 171 1.76 -10.79 2.02
N GLY A 172 1.23 -11.88 2.53
CA GLY A 172 1.57 -12.41 3.84
C GLY A 172 0.42 -12.26 4.83
N LEU A 173 -0.05 -13.37 5.36
CA LEU A 173 -1.22 -13.42 6.26
C LEU A 173 -0.96 -12.72 7.59
N ASP A 174 0.31 -12.54 7.95
CA ASP A 174 0.72 -11.90 9.21
C ASP A 174 0.72 -10.36 9.14
N ILE A 175 0.38 -9.76 8.01
CA ILE A 175 0.29 -8.30 7.93
C ILE A 175 -0.81 -7.81 8.89
N GLY A 176 -0.40 -7.05 9.92
CA GLY A 176 -1.33 -6.54 10.93
C GLY A 176 -1.81 -7.59 11.93
N TRP A 177 -1.34 -8.84 11.82
CA TRP A 177 -1.68 -9.91 12.77
C TRP A 177 -0.64 -9.96 13.90
N LYS A 178 -1.10 -10.31 15.10
CA LYS A 178 -0.21 -10.53 16.26
C LYS A 178 -0.55 -11.88 16.86
N LYS A 179 0.46 -12.60 17.32
CA LYS A 179 0.29 -13.93 17.94
C LYS A 179 -0.73 -13.86 19.09
N GLY A 180 -1.68 -14.77 19.06
CA GLY A 180 -2.77 -14.82 20.04
C GLY A 180 -3.91 -13.84 19.77
N ALA A 181 -3.82 -13.04 18.71
CA ALA A 181 -4.91 -12.13 18.37
C ALA A 181 -6.08 -12.90 17.75
N LYS A 182 -7.28 -12.44 18.06
CA LYS A 182 -8.50 -12.93 17.42
C LYS A 182 -9.02 -11.81 16.53
N THR A 183 -8.93 -12.03 15.24
CA THR A 183 -9.40 -11.06 14.24
C THR A 183 -10.78 -11.46 13.71
N ASN A 184 -11.25 -10.76 12.70
CA ASN A 184 -12.52 -11.08 12.03
C ASN A 184 -12.35 -12.22 11.00
N SER A 185 -11.21 -12.91 11.02
CA SER A 185 -10.92 -14.01 10.10
C SER A 185 -10.31 -15.18 10.89
N PRO A 186 -11.14 -16.00 11.54
CA PRO A 186 -10.65 -17.11 12.38
C PRO A 186 -9.72 -18.08 11.64
N ILE A 187 -10.00 -18.35 10.37
CA ILE A 187 -9.18 -19.26 9.56
C ILE A 187 -7.78 -18.66 9.35
N ARG A 188 -7.70 -17.37 9.01
CA ARG A 188 -6.43 -16.65 8.88
C ARG A 188 -5.65 -16.70 10.21
N ASP A 189 -6.35 -16.48 11.33
CA ASP A 189 -5.71 -16.51 12.65
C ASP A 189 -5.11 -17.89 12.92
N ALA A 190 -5.88 -18.96 12.65
CA ALA A 190 -5.42 -20.34 12.82
C ALA A 190 -4.20 -20.64 11.93
N LEU A 191 -4.24 -20.24 10.67
CA LEU A 191 -3.12 -20.42 9.74
C LEU A 191 -1.86 -19.72 10.27
N CYS A 192 -1.99 -18.48 10.73
CA CYS A 192 -0.86 -17.71 11.28
C CYS A 192 -0.28 -18.37 12.54
N GLU A 193 -1.14 -18.92 13.41
CA GLU A 193 -0.68 -19.64 14.64
C GLU A 193 0.11 -20.90 14.27
N MET A 194 -0.21 -21.52 13.12
CA MET A 194 0.51 -22.68 12.59
C MET A 194 1.77 -22.30 11.81
N ASP A 195 2.14 -21.01 11.83
CA ASP A 195 3.27 -20.44 11.05
C ASP A 195 3.05 -20.52 9.52
N ARG A 196 1.80 -20.67 9.09
CA ARG A 196 1.41 -20.66 7.68
C ARG A 196 1.08 -19.22 7.31
N ARG A 197 2.11 -18.45 6.93
CA ARG A 197 1.97 -16.99 6.69
C ARG A 197 1.90 -16.61 5.22
N GLY A 198 1.69 -17.60 4.36
CA GLY A 198 1.60 -17.41 2.93
C GLY A 198 2.86 -17.88 2.20
N GLN A 199 3.03 -17.39 0.99
CA GLN A 199 4.10 -17.82 0.09
C GLN A 199 5.49 -17.74 0.74
N LYS A 200 5.74 -16.73 1.55
CA LYS A 200 7.05 -16.52 2.20
C LYS A 200 7.43 -17.60 3.21
N THR A 201 6.45 -18.35 3.73
CA THR A 201 6.71 -19.48 4.63
C THR A 201 6.45 -20.83 3.95
N GLY A 202 6.17 -20.82 2.64
CA GLY A 202 5.86 -22.03 1.89
C GLY A 202 4.43 -22.53 2.06
N ALA A 203 3.63 -21.86 2.87
CA ALA A 203 2.25 -22.28 3.14
C ALA A 203 1.42 -21.12 3.70
N GLY A 204 0.17 -21.05 3.27
CA GLY A 204 -0.84 -20.13 3.75
C GLY A 204 -2.19 -20.79 3.59
N TYR A 205 -3.11 -20.17 2.86
CA TYR A 205 -4.33 -20.81 2.40
C TYR A 205 -4.01 -21.95 1.43
N TYR A 206 -2.91 -21.81 0.70
CA TYR A 206 -2.37 -22.81 -0.22
C TYR A 206 -1.07 -23.38 0.35
N ASP A 207 -0.65 -24.51 -0.17
CA ASP A 207 0.71 -25.01 -0.03
C ASP A 207 1.52 -24.61 -1.27
N TYR A 208 2.81 -24.36 -1.11
CA TYR A 208 3.70 -23.90 -2.19
C TYR A 208 4.90 -24.83 -2.31
N ASP A 209 5.23 -25.19 -3.54
CA ASP A 209 6.43 -25.98 -3.82
C ASP A 209 7.68 -25.05 -3.89
N GLU A 210 8.83 -25.65 -4.15
CA GLU A 210 10.10 -24.95 -4.24
C GLU A 210 10.16 -23.89 -5.37
N ASN A 211 9.24 -23.99 -6.34
CA ASN A 211 9.11 -23.05 -7.45
C ASN A 211 7.98 -22.05 -7.22
N PHE A 212 7.45 -21.99 -6.01
CA PHE A 212 6.32 -21.15 -5.62
C PHE A 212 5.03 -21.45 -6.39
N GLN A 213 4.89 -22.69 -6.91
CA GLN A 213 3.63 -23.14 -7.51
C GLN A 213 2.68 -23.55 -6.39
N ARG A 214 1.49 -22.96 -6.41
CA ARG A 214 0.48 -23.19 -5.35
C ARG A 214 -0.33 -24.45 -5.62
N GLN A 215 -0.70 -25.10 -4.55
CA GLN A 215 -1.57 -26.29 -4.56
C GLN A 215 -2.61 -26.17 -3.44
N PRO A 216 -3.81 -26.75 -3.63
CA PRO A 216 -4.78 -26.83 -2.53
C PRO A 216 -4.13 -27.47 -1.30
N SER A 217 -4.43 -26.94 -0.13
CA SER A 217 -3.84 -27.41 1.12
C SER A 217 -4.83 -28.30 1.89
N GLU A 218 -4.38 -29.48 2.31
CA GLU A 218 -5.17 -30.35 3.17
C GLU A 218 -5.49 -29.67 4.53
N VAL A 219 -4.57 -28.85 5.03
CA VAL A 219 -4.77 -28.14 6.30
C VAL A 219 -5.94 -27.15 6.21
N THR A 220 -6.16 -26.60 5.05
CA THR A 220 -7.24 -25.61 4.85
C THR A 220 -8.60 -26.31 4.63
N THR A 221 -8.63 -27.67 4.38
CA THR A 221 -9.84 -28.47 4.25
C THR A 221 -10.35 -29.09 5.55
N UNK A 222 -9.50 -29.08 6.21
CA UNK A 222 -9.77 -29.68 7.42
C UNK A 222 -10.39 -28.85 8.39
#